data_c77a3f3b6b9928c16231d75f9fb9af1f
#
_entry.id   c77a3f3b6b9928c16231d75f9fb9af1f
#
_cell.length_a   1.000
_cell.length_b   1.000
_cell.length_c   1.000
_cell.angle_alpha   90.00
_cell.angle_beta   90.00
_cell.angle_gamma   90.00
#
_symmetry.space_group_name_H-M   'P 1'
#
loop_
_entity.id
_entity.type
_entity.pdbx_description
1 polymer ?
#
loop_
_entity_poly.entity_id
_entity_poly.type
_entity_poly.pdbx_seq_one_letter_code
_entity_poly.pdbx_strand_id
1 'polypeptide(L)'
;ATGTQAGAATGTRTGGTAATNGYSAQRNSGSRRGRGANPPEGTHRGGGTHRSPGSKGPKAKGRKKHLILKWTLGIIGLFLAVGIGAFAYLYATIEIPQPETIALAEKTSVYYADGKTKIGTFAEQNREIIDCSVLPKYVGQAVVASENRTFYTDRGIDLKGIARALINNVTKGTRQGGSTITQQYAERYYLGETTTYMGKLKEAILAVKIAQTQDKDT
;
A
#
# COMPACT_ATOMS: atom_id res chain seq x y z
N ALA A 1 -13.08 8.54 -59.32
CA ALA A 1 -13.21 7.12 -59.56
C ALA A 1 -13.13 6.41 -58.21
N THR A 2 -14.24 6.14 -57.65
CA THR A 2 -14.86 4.85 -57.38
C THR A 2 -14.09 3.90 -56.44
N GLY A 3 -14.73 3.53 -55.32
CA GLY A 3 -14.52 2.30 -54.65
C GLY A 3 -15.00 2.21 -53.21
N THR A 4 -16.30 2.13 -53.04
CA THR A 4 -17.01 1.68 -51.84
C THR A 4 -16.67 0.20 -51.57
N GLN A 5 -16.43 -0.19 -50.33
CA GLN A 5 -16.91 -1.50 -49.85
C GLN A 5 -17.11 -1.49 -48.33
N ALA A 6 -18.35 -1.68 -47.95
CA ALA A 6 -18.80 -2.09 -46.62
C ALA A 6 -18.59 -3.60 -46.48
N GLY A 7 -18.10 -4.01 -45.30
CA GLY A 7 -18.02 -5.41 -44.90
C GLY A 7 -18.70 -5.61 -43.55
N ALA A 8 -19.93 -6.09 -43.61
CA ALA A 8 -20.66 -6.59 -42.44
C ALA A 8 -20.12 -7.96 -42.05
N ALA A 9 -19.88 -8.18 -40.79
CA ALA A 9 -19.66 -9.52 -40.24
C ALA A 9 -20.56 -9.73 -39.03
N THR A 10 -21.47 -10.51 -39.25
CA THR A 10 -22.37 -11.44 -38.57
C THR A 10 -21.95 -11.82 -37.13
N GLY A 11 -22.93 -11.71 -36.25
CA GLY A 11 -22.86 -12.21 -34.90
C GLY A 11 -22.90 -13.74 -34.83
N THR A 12 -22.32 -14.25 -33.78
CA THR A 12 -22.62 -15.60 -33.31
C THR A 12 -22.83 -15.52 -31.79
N ARG A 13 -24.08 -15.68 -31.42
CA ARG A 13 -24.56 -16.02 -30.07
C ARG A 13 -24.37 -17.52 -29.88
N THR A 14 -23.72 -17.93 -28.84
CA THR A 14 -23.92 -19.22 -28.17
C THR A 14 -23.86 -18.88 -26.68
N GLY A 15 -24.89 -18.98 -25.93
CA GLY A 15 -25.65 -20.20 -25.62
C GLY A 15 -25.17 -20.62 -24.24
N GLY A 16 -25.90 -20.19 -23.24
CA GLY A 16 -26.08 -20.44 -21.87
C GLY A 16 -25.74 -21.82 -21.33
N THR A 17 -25.35 -21.89 -20.09
CA THR A 17 -25.81 -22.93 -19.17
C THR A 17 -25.73 -22.38 -17.75
N ALA A 18 -26.90 -22.22 -17.18
CA ALA A 18 -27.11 -22.08 -15.75
C ALA A 18 -26.77 -23.41 -15.06
N ALA A 19 -26.01 -23.39 -14.04
CA ALA A 19 -25.87 -24.49 -13.10
C ALA A 19 -26.30 -24.01 -11.73
N THR A 20 -27.54 -24.31 -11.41
CA THR A 20 -28.10 -24.39 -10.08
C THR A 20 -27.57 -25.64 -9.39
N ASN A 21 -27.01 -25.49 -8.21
CA ASN A 21 -26.87 -26.54 -7.20
C ASN A 21 -26.82 -25.80 -5.86
N GLY A 22 -27.73 -25.99 -4.97
CA GLY A 22 -28.26 -27.24 -4.43
C GLY A 22 -27.97 -27.17 -2.93
N TYR A 23 -28.94 -26.64 -2.18
CA TYR A 23 -28.96 -26.67 -0.71
C TYR A 23 -29.05 -28.11 -0.25
N SER A 24 -28.17 -28.53 0.65
CA SER A 24 -28.38 -29.75 1.44
C SER A 24 -28.30 -29.41 2.92
N ALA A 25 -29.45 -29.22 3.47
CA ALA A 25 -29.67 -29.26 4.91
C ALA A 25 -29.66 -30.71 5.36
N GLN A 26 -28.81 -31.06 6.29
CA GLN A 26 -28.90 -32.35 6.99
C GLN A 26 -29.15 -32.12 8.47
N ARG A 27 -30.42 -32.19 8.79
CA ARG A 27 -30.92 -32.41 10.16
C ARG A 27 -30.58 -33.87 10.52
N ASN A 28 -29.99 -34.08 11.66
CA ASN A 28 -30.08 -35.40 12.31
C ASN A 28 -30.50 -35.22 13.76
N SER A 29 -31.76 -35.54 13.97
CA SER A 29 -32.42 -35.74 15.25
C SER A 29 -32.24 -37.19 15.65
N GLY A 30 -31.76 -37.44 16.86
CA GLY A 30 -31.64 -38.78 17.41
C GLY A 30 -31.71 -38.78 18.93
N SER A 31 -32.95 -38.69 19.38
CA SER A 31 -33.34 -39.02 20.77
C SER A 31 -33.17 -40.50 21.01
N ARG A 32 -32.60 -40.88 22.16
CA ARG A 32 -33.05 -42.09 22.86
C ARG A 32 -32.72 -42.01 24.35
N ARG A 33 -33.76 -42.04 25.12
CA ARG A 33 -33.85 -42.30 26.54
C ARG A 33 -33.44 -43.78 26.79
N GLY A 34 -32.74 -44.03 27.87
CA GLY A 34 -32.57 -45.36 28.46
C GLY A 34 -32.54 -45.23 29.98
N ARG A 35 -33.62 -45.66 30.57
CA ARG A 35 -33.79 -45.88 32.04
C ARG A 35 -33.14 -47.22 32.44
N GLY A 36 -32.76 -47.30 33.68
CA GLY A 36 -32.69 -48.58 34.44
C GLY A 36 -31.44 -48.67 35.30
N ALA A 37 -31.60 -48.60 36.50
CA ALA A 37 -31.88 -49.47 37.61
C ALA A 37 -30.71 -49.45 38.64
N ASN A 38 -31.04 -49.09 39.87
CA ASN A 38 -30.33 -49.42 41.11
C ASN A 38 -30.77 -50.83 41.61
N PRO A 39 -30.25 -51.37 42.75
CA PRO A 39 -28.93 -51.56 43.33
C PRO A 39 -28.65 -53.07 43.62
N PRO A 40 -27.79 -53.54 44.48
CA PRO A 40 -27.93 -53.49 45.94
C PRO A 40 -26.66 -53.33 46.78
N GLU A 41 -26.89 -53.12 48.05
CA GLU A 41 -25.99 -53.07 49.20
C GLU A 41 -25.01 -54.20 49.31
N GLY A 42 -23.78 -53.87 49.75
CA GLY A 42 -22.79 -54.76 50.24
C GLY A 42 -21.88 -54.08 51.26
N THR A 43 -22.16 -54.33 52.52
CA THR A 43 -21.35 -53.97 53.68
C THR A 43 -19.99 -54.63 53.63
N HIS A 44 -18.88 -53.83 53.71
CA HIS A 44 -17.64 -54.31 54.33
C HIS A 44 -16.88 -53.14 54.99
N ARG A 45 -16.71 -53.34 56.29
CA ARG A 45 -15.78 -52.66 57.17
C ARG A 45 -14.34 -52.84 56.64
N GLY A 46 -13.54 -51.83 56.59
CA GLY A 46 -12.11 -51.89 56.41
C GLY A 46 -11.50 -50.53 56.67
N GLY A 47 -10.85 -50.34 57.82
CA GLY A 47 -10.13 -49.13 58.17
C GLY A 47 -8.97 -48.86 57.24
N GLY A 48 -8.89 -47.68 56.72
CA GLY A 48 -7.79 -47.23 55.89
C GLY A 48 -7.51 -45.76 56.16
N THR A 49 -6.36 -45.52 56.68
CA THR A 49 -5.75 -44.19 57.00
C THR A 49 -5.98 -43.16 55.92
N HIS A 50 -6.66 -42.11 56.28
CA HIS A 50 -6.81 -40.90 55.43
C HIS A 50 -5.44 -40.25 55.19
N ARG A 51 -4.82 -40.52 54.05
CA ARG A 51 -3.80 -39.65 53.48
C ARG A 51 -4.54 -38.52 52.75
N SER A 52 -4.45 -37.33 53.29
CA SER A 52 -4.90 -36.11 52.66
C SER A 52 -4.18 -35.93 51.29
N PRO A 53 -4.91 -35.71 50.18
CA PRO A 53 -4.26 -35.35 48.92
C PRO A 53 -3.64 -33.97 49.07
N GLY A 54 -2.34 -33.88 48.89
CA GLY A 54 -1.60 -32.62 48.92
C GLY A 54 -2.24 -31.60 47.97
N SER A 55 -2.67 -30.50 48.51
CA SER A 55 -3.09 -29.32 47.81
C SER A 55 -1.98 -28.86 46.86
N LYS A 56 -2.14 -29.18 45.59
CA LYS A 56 -1.32 -28.55 44.53
C LYS A 56 -1.74 -27.11 44.44
N GLY A 57 -0.97 -26.21 45.04
CA GLY A 57 -1.17 -24.75 44.94
C GLY A 57 -1.23 -24.29 43.50
N PRO A 58 -1.99 -23.20 43.21
CA PRO A 58 -2.18 -22.70 41.86
C PRO A 58 -0.84 -22.34 41.22
N LYS A 59 -0.49 -23.03 40.15
CA LYS A 59 0.71 -22.74 39.37
C LYS A 59 0.58 -21.33 38.83
N ALA A 60 1.45 -20.43 39.26
CA ALA A 60 1.53 -19.02 38.83
C ALA A 60 1.92 -18.93 37.35
N LYS A 61 0.95 -19.13 36.44
CA LYS A 61 1.10 -19.05 34.99
C LYS A 61 1.03 -17.60 34.45
N GLY A 62 0.67 -16.62 35.30
CA GLY A 62 0.45 -15.24 34.89
C GLY A 62 1.74 -14.41 34.72
N ARG A 63 2.75 -14.65 35.52
CA ARG A 63 3.93 -13.78 35.63
C ARG A 63 4.82 -13.75 34.36
N LYS A 64 4.90 -14.87 33.63
CA LYS A 64 5.72 -14.97 32.40
C LYS A 64 5.09 -14.21 31.21
N LYS A 65 3.75 -14.16 31.13
CA LYS A 65 3.06 -13.44 30.03
C LYS A 65 3.29 -11.94 30.07
N HIS A 66 3.28 -11.33 31.25
CA HIS A 66 3.54 -9.89 31.42
C HIS A 66 5.01 -9.53 31.15
N LEU A 67 5.92 -10.44 31.42
CA LEU A 67 7.35 -10.22 31.11
C LEU A 67 7.59 -10.21 29.61
N ILE A 68 7.05 -11.19 28.88
CA ILE A 68 7.12 -11.26 27.41
C ILE A 68 6.49 -10.00 26.80
N LEU A 69 5.31 -9.60 27.27
CA LEU A 69 4.63 -8.40 26.79
C LEU A 69 5.48 -7.12 27.03
N LYS A 70 6.13 -6.99 28.18
CA LYS A 70 7.03 -5.86 28.47
C LYS A 70 8.24 -5.84 27.53
N TRP A 71 8.85 -7.00 27.28
CA TRP A 71 9.96 -7.10 26.35
C TRP A 71 9.55 -6.84 24.90
N THR A 72 8.41 -7.34 24.45
CA THR A 72 7.89 -7.04 23.10
C THR A 72 7.57 -5.56 22.93
N LEU A 73 6.92 -4.93 23.91
CA LEU A 73 6.68 -3.49 23.89
C LEU A 73 7.98 -2.67 23.93
N GLY A 74 8.97 -3.10 24.71
CA GLY A 74 10.28 -2.47 24.74
C GLY A 74 11.02 -2.54 23.40
N ILE A 75 11.01 -3.71 22.76
CA ILE A 75 11.62 -3.90 21.44
C ILE A 75 10.89 -3.05 20.39
N ILE A 76 9.55 -3.06 20.38
CA ILE A 76 8.77 -2.22 19.46
C ILE A 76 9.07 -0.75 19.69
N GLY A 77 9.14 -0.30 20.97
CA GLY A 77 9.47 1.07 21.31
C GLY A 77 10.88 1.46 20.85
N LEU A 78 11.86 0.56 20.99
CA LEU A 78 13.21 0.77 20.50
C LEU A 78 13.25 0.90 18.97
N PHE A 79 12.60 0.00 18.24
CA PHE A 79 12.52 0.09 16.78
C PHE A 79 11.85 1.38 16.31
N LEU A 80 10.82 1.80 17.02
CA LEU A 80 10.10 3.04 16.70
C LEU A 80 10.99 4.27 16.99
N ALA A 81 11.71 4.28 18.08
CA ALA A 81 12.66 5.36 18.42
C ALA A 81 13.82 5.45 17.41
N VAL A 82 14.39 4.29 17.02
CA VAL A 82 15.44 4.24 15.99
C VAL A 82 14.88 4.69 14.63
N GLY A 83 13.66 4.26 14.27
CA GLY A 83 13.01 4.67 13.03
C GLY A 83 12.76 6.19 12.98
N ILE A 84 12.26 6.77 14.06
CA ILE A 84 12.05 8.23 14.16
C ILE A 84 13.38 8.97 14.10
N GLY A 85 14.41 8.49 14.82
CA GLY A 85 15.75 9.10 14.79
C GLY A 85 16.38 9.06 13.41
N ALA A 86 16.30 7.92 12.72
CA ALA A 86 16.79 7.77 11.36
C ALA A 86 16.02 8.68 10.38
N PHE A 87 14.70 8.76 10.51
CA PHE A 87 13.88 9.66 9.71
C PHE A 87 14.27 11.14 9.94
N ALA A 88 14.40 11.55 11.19
CA ALA A 88 14.80 12.91 11.54
C ALA A 88 16.19 13.26 11.00
N TYR A 89 17.14 12.32 11.11
CA TYR A 89 18.47 12.47 10.54
C TYR A 89 18.44 12.64 9.02
N LEU A 90 17.75 11.74 8.31
CA LEU A 90 17.60 11.83 6.86
C LEU A 90 16.86 13.10 6.45
N TYR A 91 15.83 13.48 7.21
CA TYR A 91 15.11 14.72 6.97
C TYR A 91 16.02 15.95 7.11
N ALA A 92 16.92 15.98 8.09
CA ALA A 92 17.86 17.08 8.27
C ALA A 92 18.92 17.13 7.15
N THR A 93 19.40 15.98 6.70
CA THR A 93 20.54 15.88 5.77
C THR A 93 20.16 15.95 4.28
N ILE A 94 18.91 15.59 3.93
CA ILE A 94 18.47 15.70 2.54
C ILE A 94 18.13 17.14 2.23
N GLU A 95 18.91 17.79 1.39
CA GLU A 95 18.62 19.11 0.85
C GLU A 95 17.72 19.03 -0.38
N ILE A 96 16.90 20.07 -0.60
CA ILE A 96 16.15 20.21 -1.85
C ILE A 96 17.14 20.78 -2.88
N PRO A 97 17.47 20.02 -3.94
CA PRO A 97 18.35 20.53 -4.98
C PRO A 97 17.73 21.78 -5.63
N GLN A 98 18.56 22.73 -6.03
CA GLN A 98 18.09 23.94 -6.71
C GLN A 98 17.51 23.56 -8.07
N PRO A 99 16.34 24.11 -8.46
CA PRO A 99 15.70 23.81 -9.74
C PRO A 99 16.59 24.09 -10.95
N GLU A 100 17.47 25.07 -10.85
CA GLU A 100 18.37 25.53 -11.92
C GLU A 100 19.38 24.44 -12.35
N THR A 101 19.80 23.57 -11.44
CA THR A 101 20.73 22.47 -11.77
C THR A 101 20.08 21.34 -12.57
N ILE A 102 18.77 21.26 -12.57
CA ILE A 102 17.98 20.19 -13.19
C ILE A 102 17.40 20.61 -14.53
N ALA A 103 17.15 21.90 -14.72
CA ALA A 103 16.71 22.49 -15.99
C ALA A 103 17.72 22.28 -17.14
N LEU A 104 18.96 21.93 -16.83
CA LEU A 104 20.03 21.71 -17.80
C LEU A 104 19.91 20.43 -18.63
N ALA A 105 18.96 19.52 -18.32
CA ALA A 105 18.71 18.32 -19.12
C ALA A 105 17.73 18.58 -20.28
N GLU A 106 17.75 19.80 -20.84
CA GLU A 106 16.97 20.14 -22.02
C GLU A 106 17.57 19.52 -23.28
N LYS A 107 16.70 19.23 -24.25
CA LYS A 107 17.10 18.74 -25.56
C LYS A 107 17.98 19.78 -26.27
N THR A 108 19.16 19.36 -26.70
CA THR A 108 20.00 20.16 -27.58
C THR A 108 19.58 19.94 -29.03
N SER A 109 19.06 20.97 -29.69
CA SER A 109 18.74 20.91 -31.11
C SER A 109 19.90 21.42 -31.95
N VAL A 110 20.29 20.66 -32.96
CA VAL A 110 21.36 21.02 -33.90
C VAL A 110 20.74 21.39 -35.23
N TYR A 111 21.15 22.52 -35.76
CA TYR A 111 20.65 23.08 -37.01
C TYR A 111 21.77 23.15 -38.06
N TYR A 112 21.37 23.19 -39.32
CA TYR A 112 22.28 23.56 -40.42
C TYR A 112 22.73 25.03 -40.29
N ALA A 113 23.71 25.41 -41.11
CA ALA A 113 24.26 26.77 -41.11
C ALA A 113 23.21 27.88 -41.38
N ASP A 114 22.06 27.51 -41.91
CA ASP A 114 20.94 28.38 -42.13
C ASP A 114 20.19 28.76 -40.84
N GLY A 115 20.49 28.11 -39.70
CA GLY A 115 19.89 28.31 -38.39
C GLY A 115 18.40 27.95 -38.32
N LYS A 116 17.83 27.39 -39.39
CA LYS A 116 16.39 27.06 -39.49
C LYS A 116 16.14 25.58 -39.70
N THR A 117 16.94 24.94 -40.56
CA THR A 117 16.78 23.51 -40.86
C THR A 117 17.40 22.67 -39.77
N LYS A 118 16.57 21.94 -39.05
CA LYS A 118 17.04 21.09 -37.94
C LYS A 118 17.70 19.80 -38.46
N ILE A 119 18.92 19.55 -38.01
CA ILE A 119 19.67 18.32 -38.32
C ILE A 119 19.21 17.19 -37.42
N GLY A 120 19.10 17.46 -36.12
CA GLY A 120 18.76 16.46 -35.13
C GLY A 120 18.59 17.05 -33.73
N THR A 121 18.27 16.18 -32.79
CA THR A 121 18.15 16.52 -31.38
C THR A 121 18.92 15.52 -30.56
N PHE A 122 19.74 16.00 -29.64
CA PHE A 122 20.44 15.19 -28.65
C PHE A 122 19.77 15.44 -27.30
N ALA A 123 19.25 14.39 -26.68
CA ALA A 123 18.69 14.45 -25.35
C ALA A 123 18.61 13.04 -24.76
N GLU A 124 18.89 12.89 -23.48
CA GLU A 124 18.58 11.65 -22.76
C GLU A 124 17.05 11.44 -22.64
N GLN A 125 16.32 12.54 -22.54
CA GLN A 125 14.86 12.53 -22.51
C GLN A 125 14.33 13.65 -23.42
N ASN A 126 13.40 13.29 -24.30
CA ASN A 126 12.76 14.29 -25.17
C ASN A 126 11.68 15.04 -24.37
N ARG A 127 12.11 15.99 -23.55
CA ARG A 127 11.25 16.86 -22.76
C ARG A 127 11.19 18.25 -23.38
N GLU A 128 10.03 18.85 -23.27
CA GLU A 128 9.80 20.26 -23.54
C GLU A 128 9.12 20.85 -22.32
N ILE A 129 9.78 21.82 -21.70
CA ILE A 129 9.21 22.54 -20.57
C ILE A 129 8.20 23.53 -21.13
N ILE A 130 6.97 23.40 -20.68
CA ILE A 130 5.89 24.33 -21.05
C ILE A 130 5.51 25.16 -19.84
N ASP A 131 5.15 26.43 -20.10
CA ASP A 131 4.58 27.29 -19.08
C ASP A 131 3.16 26.83 -18.75
N CYS A 132 2.97 26.25 -17.55
CA CYS A 132 1.68 25.76 -17.11
C CYS A 132 0.65 26.87 -16.89
N SER A 133 1.09 28.16 -16.76
CA SER A 133 0.19 29.29 -16.57
C SER A 133 -0.70 29.53 -17.77
N VAL A 134 -0.23 29.17 -18.97
CA VAL A 134 -1.00 29.33 -20.24
C VAL A 134 -1.98 28.19 -20.46
N LEU A 135 -1.92 27.12 -19.66
CA LEU A 135 -2.83 25.98 -19.80
C LEU A 135 -4.17 26.24 -19.11
N PRO A 136 -5.26 25.76 -19.68
CA PRO A 136 -6.55 25.80 -19.01
C PRO A 136 -6.50 25.02 -17.66
N LYS A 137 -7.12 25.58 -16.62
CA LYS A 137 -7.10 25.00 -15.26
C LYS A 137 -7.57 23.54 -15.20
N TYR A 138 -8.47 23.12 -16.09
CA TYR A 138 -8.95 21.74 -16.11
C TYR A 138 -7.87 20.71 -16.45
N VAL A 139 -6.75 21.11 -17.08
CA VAL A 139 -5.64 20.22 -17.39
C VAL A 139 -4.98 19.74 -16.09
N GLY A 140 -4.61 20.68 -15.22
CA GLY A 140 -4.07 20.35 -13.90
C GLY A 140 -5.08 19.60 -13.03
N GLN A 141 -6.35 20.01 -13.06
CA GLN A 141 -7.42 19.32 -12.34
C GLN A 141 -7.62 17.86 -12.79
N ALA A 142 -7.50 17.59 -14.09
CA ALA A 142 -7.58 16.22 -14.61
C ALA A 142 -6.44 15.33 -14.10
N VAL A 143 -5.21 15.87 -14.08
CA VAL A 143 -4.04 15.17 -13.51
C VAL A 143 -4.26 14.88 -12.01
N VAL A 144 -4.67 15.90 -11.24
CA VAL A 144 -4.96 15.73 -9.82
C VAL A 144 -6.07 14.71 -9.57
N ALA A 145 -7.15 14.74 -10.39
CA ALA A 145 -8.26 13.81 -10.25
C ALA A 145 -7.87 12.35 -10.53
N SER A 146 -6.95 12.13 -11.48
CA SER A 146 -6.51 10.79 -11.86
C SER A 146 -5.43 10.24 -10.93
N GLU A 147 -4.44 11.05 -10.55
CA GLU A 147 -3.24 10.60 -9.84
C GLU A 147 -3.37 10.74 -8.31
N ASN A 148 -3.80 11.89 -7.84
CA ASN A 148 -3.82 12.20 -6.42
C ASN A 148 -4.92 13.19 -6.04
N ARG A 149 -6.10 12.70 -5.72
CA ARG A 149 -7.26 13.54 -5.36
C ARG A 149 -7.05 14.39 -4.10
N THR A 150 -6.08 14.02 -3.27
CA THR A 150 -5.75 14.74 -2.04
C THR A 150 -4.61 15.75 -2.23
N PHE A 151 -4.15 15.97 -3.46
CA PHE A 151 -2.98 16.78 -3.77
C PHE A 151 -2.96 18.13 -3.05
N TYR A 152 -4.04 18.89 -3.10
CA TYR A 152 -4.11 20.21 -2.47
C TYR A 152 -4.18 20.16 -0.92
N THR A 153 -4.48 19.02 -0.34
CA THR A 153 -4.68 18.88 1.11
C THR A 153 -3.64 17.98 1.79
N ASP A 154 -2.94 17.13 1.04
CA ASP A 154 -1.88 16.30 1.61
C ASP A 154 -0.60 17.14 1.88
N ARG A 155 0.27 16.59 2.70
CA ARG A 155 1.57 17.19 3.05
C ARG A 155 2.73 16.52 2.31
N GLY A 156 2.53 16.18 1.04
CA GLY A 156 3.52 15.51 0.22
C GLY A 156 3.40 13.98 0.25
N ILE A 157 2.71 13.40 1.24
CA ILE A 157 2.47 11.96 1.37
C ILE A 157 1.00 11.72 1.71
N ASP A 158 0.36 10.75 1.03
CA ASP A 158 -0.98 10.28 1.38
C ASP A 158 -0.92 8.91 2.07
N LEU A 159 -0.83 8.91 3.40
CA LEU A 159 -0.80 7.67 4.19
C LEU A 159 -2.06 6.82 4.01
N LYS A 160 -3.22 7.44 3.80
CA LYS A 160 -4.47 6.73 3.54
C LYS A 160 -4.46 6.07 2.16
N GLY A 161 -3.93 6.77 1.16
CA GLY A 161 -3.73 6.25 -0.18
C GLY A 161 -2.77 5.06 -0.21
N ILE A 162 -1.65 5.16 0.51
CA ILE A 162 -0.67 4.07 0.66
C ILE A 162 -1.31 2.86 1.32
N ALA A 163 -2.02 3.03 2.44
CA ALA A 163 -2.69 1.94 3.14
C ALA A 163 -3.76 1.28 2.24
N ARG A 164 -4.56 2.07 1.55
CA ARG A 164 -5.57 1.58 0.60
C ARG A 164 -4.93 0.78 -0.53
N ALA A 165 -3.85 1.29 -1.13
CA ALA A 165 -3.12 0.61 -2.20
C ALA A 165 -2.54 -0.72 -1.71
N LEU A 166 -1.93 -0.75 -0.53
CA LEU A 166 -1.41 -1.96 0.07
C LEU A 166 -2.49 -3.03 0.28
N ILE A 167 -3.62 -2.64 0.88
CA ILE A 167 -4.75 -3.54 1.11
C ILE A 167 -5.28 -4.08 -0.23
N ASN A 168 -5.50 -3.23 -1.22
CA ASN A 168 -6.02 -3.65 -2.52
C ASN A 168 -5.03 -4.58 -3.25
N ASN A 169 -3.73 -4.29 -3.19
CA ASN A 169 -2.70 -5.10 -3.83
C ASN A 169 -2.63 -6.51 -3.21
N VAL A 170 -2.74 -6.60 -1.86
CA VAL A 170 -2.71 -7.88 -1.16
C VAL A 170 -4.02 -8.66 -1.34
N THR A 171 -5.19 -7.98 -1.24
CA THR A 171 -6.48 -8.67 -1.23
C THR A 171 -7.05 -8.94 -2.61
N LYS A 172 -6.77 -8.07 -3.58
CA LYS A 172 -7.34 -8.12 -4.93
C LYS A 172 -6.31 -8.48 -6.01
N GLY A 173 -5.03 -8.61 -5.65
CA GLY A 173 -3.96 -8.86 -6.62
C GLY A 173 -3.77 -7.73 -7.64
N THR A 174 -4.25 -6.51 -7.34
CA THR A 174 -4.10 -5.35 -8.21
C THR A 174 -2.74 -4.71 -8.00
N ARG A 175 -2.25 -3.97 -9.00
CA ARG A 175 -1.05 -3.12 -8.87
C ARG A 175 -1.45 -1.65 -8.75
N GLN A 176 -2.04 -1.28 -7.62
CA GLN A 176 -2.41 0.10 -7.36
C GLN A 176 -1.23 0.84 -6.73
N GLY A 177 -0.85 2.00 -7.29
CA GLY A 177 0.12 2.91 -6.69
C GLY A 177 -0.52 3.74 -5.57
N GLY A 178 0.29 4.12 -4.59
CA GLY A 178 -0.10 5.01 -3.50
C GLY A 178 0.78 6.26 -3.41
N SER A 179 1.64 6.51 -4.41
CA SER A 179 2.51 7.69 -4.46
C SER A 179 1.70 8.94 -4.82
N THR A 180 2.01 10.04 -4.16
CA THR A 180 1.40 11.36 -4.46
C THR A 180 2.06 12.00 -5.69
N ILE A 181 1.43 13.04 -6.24
CA ILE A 181 2.03 13.85 -7.32
C ILE A 181 3.36 14.46 -6.84
N THR A 182 3.41 14.96 -5.59
CA THR A 182 4.65 15.51 -5.03
C THR A 182 5.76 14.47 -4.92
N GLN A 183 5.43 13.21 -4.59
CA GLN A 183 6.40 12.11 -4.60
C GLN A 183 6.89 11.80 -6.01
N GLN A 184 6.00 11.74 -7.00
CA GLN A 184 6.36 11.52 -8.39
C GLN A 184 7.21 12.67 -8.93
N TYR A 185 6.91 13.92 -8.53
CA TYR A 185 7.73 15.08 -8.86
C TYR A 185 9.14 14.96 -8.25
N ALA A 186 9.23 14.61 -6.95
CA ALA A 186 10.52 14.39 -6.28
C ALA A 186 11.34 13.29 -6.95
N GLU A 187 10.70 12.18 -7.33
CA GLU A 187 11.35 11.07 -8.02
C GLU A 187 11.90 11.51 -9.39
N ARG A 188 11.03 12.05 -10.23
CA ARG A 188 11.38 12.33 -11.64
C ARG A 188 12.29 13.53 -11.81
N TYR A 189 12.17 14.52 -10.93
CA TYR A 189 12.87 15.79 -11.07
C TYR A 189 14.20 15.82 -10.33
N TYR A 190 14.26 15.20 -9.13
CA TYR A 190 15.43 15.32 -8.26
C TYR A 190 16.24 14.05 -8.09
N LEU A 191 15.62 12.88 -8.14
CA LEU A 191 16.26 11.62 -7.79
C LEU A 191 16.52 10.70 -8.99
N GLY A 192 15.82 10.93 -10.12
CA GLY A 192 15.72 9.95 -11.19
C GLY A 192 14.82 8.77 -10.76
N GLU A 193 14.75 7.73 -11.60
CA GLU A 193 13.93 6.56 -11.26
C GLU A 193 14.49 5.82 -10.04
N THR A 194 13.68 5.71 -9.00
CA THR A 194 14.05 5.05 -7.76
C THR A 194 13.39 3.68 -7.64
N THR A 195 14.21 2.62 -7.74
CA THR A 195 13.73 1.23 -7.63
C THR A 195 14.01 0.62 -6.26
N THR A 196 14.77 1.30 -5.39
CA THR A 196 15.18 0.81 -4.08
C THR A 196 14.29 1.35 -2.96
N TYR A 197 14.16 0.59 -1.86
CA TYR A 197 13.45 1.06 -0.67
C TYR A 197 14.05 2.35 -0.08
N MET A 198 15.39 2.47 -0.12
CA MET A 198 16.06 3.69 0.34
C MET A 198 15.78 4.87 -0.59
N GLY A 199 15.70 4.63 -1.91
CA GLY A 199 15.27 5.64 -2.88
C GLY A 199 13.85 6.11 -2.60
N LYS A 200 12.92 5.19 -2.35
CA LYS A 200 11.53 5.53 -1.98
C LYS A 200 11.42 6.28 -0.65
N LEU A 201 12.28 6.00 0.31
CA LEU A 201 12.34 6.76 1.56
C LEU A 201 12.84 8.19 1.32
N LYS A 202 13.89 8.37 0.53
CA LYS A 202 14.40 9.70 0.14
C LYS A 202 13.35 10.50 -0.63
N GLU A 203 12.67 9.88 -1.59
CA GLU A 203 11.55 10.45 -2.33
C GLU A 203 10.45 10.96 -1.38
N ALA A 204 10.03 10.14 -0.42
CA ALA A 204 9.02 10.51 0.55
C ALA A 204 9.44 11.70 1.41
N ILE A 205 10.69 11.71 1.89
CA ILE A 205 11.23 12.82 2.69
C ILE A 205 11.29 14.09 1.85
N LEU A 206 11.78 14.01 0.63
CA LEU A 206 11.86 15.14 -0.28
C LEU A 206 10.48 15.69 -0.62
N ALA A 207 9.50 14.82 -0.87
CA ALA A 207 8.13 15.21 -1.13
C ALA A 207 7.49 15.97 0.05
N VAL A 208 7.78 15.55 1.30
CA VAL A 208 7.33 16.29 2.49
C VAL A 208 7.98 17.67 2.57
N LYS A 209 9.28 17.77 2.29
CA LYS A 209 9.99 19.05 2.30
C LYS A 209 9.45 20.00 1.22
N ILE A 210 9.27 19.51 -0.01
CA ILE A 210 8.72 20.29 -1.13
C ILE A 210 7.32 20.82 -0.77
N ALA A 211 6.44 19.94 -0.26
CA ALA A 211 5.09 20.33 0.12
C ALA A 211 5.01 21.32 1.28
N GLN A 212 6.10 21.50 2.05
CA GLN A 212 6.18 22.51 3.12
C GLN A 212 6.78 23.84 2.66
N THR A 213 7.55 23.82 1.58
CA THR A 213 8.30 25.00 1.10
C THR A 213 7.71 25.60 -0.16
N GLN A 214 6.96 24.84 -0.93
CA GLN A 214 6.35 25.29 -2.19
C GLN A 214 4.83 25.30 -2.08
N ASP A 215 4.23 26.34 -2.63
CA ASP A 215 2.79 26.41 -2.78
C ASP A 215 2.33 25.44 -3.88
N LYS A 216 1.23 24.77 -3.66
CA LYS A 216 0.64 23.82 -4.62
C LYS A 216 -0.25 24.47 -5.68
N ASP A 217 -0.56 25.73 -5.50
CA ASP A 217 -1.38 26.49 -6.43
C ASP A 217 -0.55 27.25 -7.50
N THR A 218 0.77 27.27 -7.34
CA THR A 218 1.75 27.80 -8.28
C THR A 218 2.42 26.70 -9.07
#